data_8395d88290edad7b00c79f4e150b3cc9
#
_entry.id   8395d88290edad7b00c79f4e150b3cc9
#
_cell.length_a   1.000
_cell.length_b   1.000
_cell.length_c   1.000
_cell.angle_alpha   90.00
_cell.angle_beta   90.00
_cell.angle_gamma   90.00
#
_symmetry.space_group_name_H-M   'P 1'
#
loop_
_entity.id
_entity.type
_entity.pdbx_description
1 polymer ?
#
loop_
_entity_poly.entity_id
_entity_poly.type
_entity_poly.pdbx_seq_one_letter_code
_entity_poly.pdbx_strand_id
1 'polypeptide(L)'
;MTAHKAPPRVTKVPEIRRGDTVVVLVGKDAGKRGVVERLVRNPQGFKKTSAKYGSSFAAMSPLSTASVVVEGINVAKRHTKPRQSAGATDRMPKVQQGGILDLAQPLPIGKVMLVCTHCDRPTRIAHKVLENGRRVRVCRHCGEQLEVKS
;
A
#
# COMPACT_ATOMS: atom_id res chain seq x y z
N MET A 1 -22.87 -25.40 -25.94
CA MET A 1 -21.50 -25.10 -25.45
C MET A 1 -21.60 -24.16 -24.28
N THR A 2 -21.50 -24.67 -23.05
CA THR A 2 -21.62 -23.85 -21.81
C THR A 2 -20.26 -23.22 -21.53
N ALA A 3 -20.19 -21.88 -21.60
CA ALA A 3 -19.00 -21.13 -21.24
C ALA A 3 -18.73 -21.34 -19.74
N HIS A 4 -17.67 -22.03 -19.42
CA HIS A 4 -17.20 -22.15 -18.04
C HIS A 4 -16.74 -20.76 -17.54
N LYS A 5 -17.61 -20.12 -16.78
CA LYS A 5 -17.28 -18.87 -16.07
C LYS A 5 -16.14 -19.18 -15.10
N ALA A 6 -14.98 -18.59 -15.35
CA ALA A 6 -13.83 -18.72 -14.46
C ALA A 6 -14.24 -18.33 -13.02
N PRO A 7 -13.82 -19.10 -12.01
CA PRO A 7 -14.14 -18.77 -10.62
C PRO A 7 -13.64 -17.36 -10.27
N PRO A 8 -14.35 -16.59 -9.42
CA PRO A 8 -13.95 -15.27 -9.03
C PRO A 8 -12.55 -15.33 -8.39
N ARG A 9 -11.63 -14.52 -8.91
CA ARG A 9 -10.27 -14.45 -8.37
C ARG A 9 -10.35 -13.94 -6.94
N VAL A 10 -10.05 -14.79 -5.98
CA VAL A 10 -9.95 -14.42 -4.57
C VAL A 10 -8.79 -13.45 -4.42
N THR A 11 -9.09 -12.18 -4.23
CA THR A 11 -8.09 -11.16 -3.92
C THR A 11 -7.55 -11.43 -2.52
N LYS A 12 -6.31 -11.89 -2.44
CA LYS A 12 -5.64 -12.13 -1.17
C LYS A 12 -5.57 -10.80 -0.38
N VAL A 13 -6.17 -10.78 0.79
CA VAL A 13 -6.10 -9.60 1.66
C VAL A 13 -4.66 -9.46 2.15
N PRO A 14 -4.04 -8.27 2.03
CA PRO A 14 -2.69 -8.07 2.54
C PRO A 14 -2.64 -8.29 4.05
N GLU A 15 -1.58 -8.91 4.50
CA GLU A 15 -1.37 -9.25 5.93
C GLU A 15 -1.03 -8.01 6.77
N ILE A 16 -0.42 -7.00 6.16
CA ILE A 16 -0.13 -5.70 6.79
C ILE A 16 -1.40 -4.87 6.80
N ARG A 17 -1.67 -4.21 7.92
CA ARG A 17 -2.86 -3.38 8.14
C ARG A 17 -2.46 -1.95 8.48
N ARG A 18 -3.42 -1.04 8.40
CA ARG A 18 -3.26 0.31 8.92
C ARG A 18 -2.95 0.26 10.41
N GLY A 19 -2.02 1.10 10.88
CA GLY A 19 -1.56 1.15 12.27
C GLY A 19 -0.43 0.15 12.60
N ASP A 20 -0.09 -0.77 11.70
CA ASP A 20 1.04 -1.67 11.91
C ASP A 20 2.36 -0.90 11.82
N THR A 21 3.30 -1.20 12.71
CA THR A 21 4.67 -0.70 12.59
C THR A 21 5.44 -1.58 11.61
N VAL A 22 6.09 -0.96 10.65
CA VAL A 22 6.87 -1.65 9.60
C VAL A 22 8.28 -1.11 9.49
N VAL A 23 9.18 -1.92 9.01
CA VAL A 23 10.54 -1.54 8.60
C VAL A 23 10.67 -1.65 7.10
N VAL A 24 11.34 -0.70 6.48
CA VAL A 24 11.66 -0.73 5.06
C VAL A 24 12.89 -1.59 4.83
N LEU A 25 12.79 -2.58 3.95
CA LEU A 25 13.87 -3.51 3.65
C LEU A 25 14.81 -3.00 2.56
N VAL A 26 14.25 -2.34 1.55
CA VAL A 26 14.99 -1.97 0.32
C VAL A 26 14.58 -0.59 -0.16
N GLY A 27 15.54 0.19 -0.61
CA GLY A 27 15.33 1.52 -1.20
C GLY A 27 16.12 2.60 -0.46
N LYS A 28 15.86 3.87 -0.79
CA LYS A 28 16.54 5.04 -0.18
C LYS A 28 16.32 5.15 1.35
N ASP A 29 15.21 4.62 1.84
CA ASP A 29 14.82 4.64 3.24
C ASP A 29 14.96 3.27 3.92
N ALA A 30 15.82 2.38 3.40
CA ALA A 30 16.08 1.07 3.98
C ALA A 30 16.51 1.18 5.45
N GLY A 31 15.98 0.31 6.30
CA GLY A 31 16.24 0.30 7.74
C GLY A 31 15.36 1.25 8.56
N LYS A 32 14.70 2.23 7.95
CA LYS A 32 13.78 3.12 8.67
C LYS A 32 12.52 2.37 9.09
N ARG A 33 12.01 2.70 10.27
CA ARG A 33 10.75 2.19 10.81
C ARG A 33 9.70 3.28 10.75
N GLY A 34 8.45 2.90 10.50
CA GLY A 34 7.32 3.83 10.48
C GLY A 34 6.00 3.10 10.64
N VAL A 35 4.95 3.86 10.87
CA VAL A 35 3.59 3.34 11.00
C VAL A 35 2.88 3.40 9.65
N VAL A 36 2.13 2.36 9.34
CA VAL A 36 1.32 2.30 8.12
C VAL A 36 0.11 3.22 8.26
N GLU A 37 0.09 4.29 7.48
CA GLU A 37 -1.03 5.22 7.41
C GLU A 37 -2.22 4.62 6.65
N ARG A 38 -1.95 4.04 5.48
CA ARG A 38 -2.97 3.44 4.63
C ARG A 38 -2.41 2.39 3.68
N LEU A 39 -3.30 1.49 3.27
CA LEU A 39 -3.05 0.52 2.22
C LEU A 39 -3.64 1.03 0.91
N VAL A 40 -2.84 1.02 -0.13
CA VAL A 40 -3.26 1.32 -1.49
C VAL A 40 -3.39 0.01 -2.24
N ARG A 41 -4.62 -0.39 -2.51
CA ARG A 41 -4.90 -1.47 -3.45
C ARG A 41 -4.95 -0.85 -4.83
N ASN A 42 -4.08 -1.26 -5.70
CA ASN A 42 -4.12 -0.82 -7.08
C ASN A 42 -5.06 -1.75 -7.86
N PRO A 43 -6.37 -1.43 -8.00
CA PRO A 43 -7.32 -2.26 -8.72
C PRO A 43 -7.07 -2.22 -10.23
N GLN A 44 -6.33 -1.21 -10.68
CA GLN A 44 -5.92 -1.06 -12.06
C GLN A 44 -4.46 -1.53 -12.13
N GLY A 45 -4.28 -2.80 -12.48
CA GLY A 45 -3.03 -3.23 -13.06
C GLY A 45 -2.61 -2.16 -14.07
N PHE A 46 -1.32 -1.85 -14.15
CA PHE A 46 -0.74 -0.86 -15.04
C PHE A 46 -1.62 -0.61 -16.26
N LYS A 47 -2.22 0.57 -16.37
CA LYS A 47 -2.80 0.97 -17.64
C LYS A 47 -1.71 0.76 -18.66
N LYS A 48 -1.97 -0.14 -19.62
CA LYS A 48 -1.12 -0.31 -20.78
C LYS A 48 -0.95 1.09 -21.37
N THR A 49 0.16 1.74 -21.07
CA THR A 49 0.59 2.88 -21.88
C THR A 49 0.72 2.29 -23.28
N SER A 50 -0.04 2.86 -24.21
CA SER A 50 -0.18 2.42 -25.57
C SER A 50 1.18 1.95 -26.10
N ALA A 51 1.28 0.64 -26.33
CA ALA A 51 2.50 -0.01 -26.75
C ALA A 51 2.84 0.45 -28.17
N LYS A 52 3.62 1.50 -28.28
CA LYS A 52 4.45 1.71 -29.47
C LYS A 52 5.66 0.76 -29.50
N TYR A 53 5.92 0.07 -28.39
CA TYR A 53 6.88 -1.00 -28.27
C TYR A 53 6.16 -2.24 -27.75
N GLY A 54 6.09 -3.26 -28.59
CA GLY A 54 5.50 -4.56 -28.30
C GLY A 54 6.25 -5.32 -27.21
N SER A 55 6.18 -4.85 -25.98
CA SER A 55 6.63 -5.60 -24.82
C SER A 55 5.41 -6.28 -24.20
N SER A 56 5.38 -7.57 -24.37
CA SER A 56 4.49 -8.52 -23.69
C SER A 56 4.71 -8.53 -22.16
N PHE A 57 4.73 -7.36 -21.52
CA PHE A 57 4.52 -7.22 -20.08
C PHE A 57 3.03 -7.37 -19.75
N ALA A 58 2.35 -8.21 -20.54
CA ALA A 58 1.03 -8.67 -20.21
C ALA A 58 1.12 -9.58 -18.99
N ALA A 59 0.40 -9.22 -17.96
CA ALA A 59 0.12 -10.04 -16.81
C ALA A 59 1.17 -10.07 -15.69
N MET A 60 1.60 -8.93 -15.20
CA MET A 60 1.84 -8.88 -13.76
C MET A 60 0.50 -9.13 -13.08
N SER A 61 0.41 -10.28 -12.41
CA SER A 61 -0.81 -10.71 -11.73
C SER A 61 -1.29 -9.63 -10.76
N PRO A 62 -2.60 -9.42 -10.63
CA PRO A 62 -3.18 -8.43 -9.73
C PRO A 62 -2.81 -8.63 -8.26
N LEU A 63 -2.13 -9.71 -7.93
CA LEU A 63 -1.61 -10.05 -6.60
C LEU A 63 -0.37 -9.24 -6.16
N SER A 64 0.37 -8.62 -7.10
CA SER A 64 1.61 -7.92 -6.79
C SER A 64 1.43 -6.41 -6.51
N THR A 65 0.20 -5.93 -6.51
CA THR A 65 -0.08 -4.48 -6.52
C THR A 65 -0.56 -3.89 -5.22
N ALA A 66 -0.50 -4.62 -4.12
CA ALA A 66 -0.71 -4.00 -2.82
C ALA A 66 0.49 -3.14 -2.44
N SER A 67 0.23 -1.87 -2.16
CA SER A 67 1.22 -0.91 -1.72
C SER A 67 0.79 -0.32 -0.38
N VAL A 68 1.76 0.11 0.41
CA VAL A 68 1.52 0.74 1.71
C VAL A 68 2.09 2.15 1.71
N VAL A 69 1.38 3.07 2.29
CA VAL A 69 1.88 4.41 2.61
C VAL A 69 2.31 4.39 4.07
N VAL A 70 3.56 4.72 4.30
CA VAL A 70 4.17 4.74 5.65
C VAL A 70 4.47 6.18 6.00
N GLU A 71 4.13 6.56 7.21
CA GLU A 71 4.33 7.92 7.70
C GLU A 71 5.81 8.31 7.70
N GLY A 72 6.12 9.50 7.16
CA GLY A 72 7.48 10.05 7.10
C GLY A 72 8.47 9.31 6.18
N ILE A 73 8.03 8.29 5.45
CA ILE A 73 8.89 7.46 4.60
C ILE A 73 8.48 7.61 3.13
N ASN A 74 9.47 7.55 2.25
CA ASN A 74 9.30 7.69 0.80
C ASN A 74 8.57 8.99 0.39
N VAL A 75 8.92 10.08 1.06
CA VAL A 75 8.36 11.40 0.75
C VAL A 75 8.97 11.93 -0.54
N ALA A 76 8.10 12.37 -1.45
CA ALA A 76 8.46 13.03 -2.70
C ALA A 76 7.95 14.47 -2.70
N LYS A 77 8.81 15.40 -3.11
CA LYS A 77 8.45 16.80 -3.30
C LYS A 77 7.77 16.97 -4.65
N ARG A 78 6.57 17.52 -4.65
CA ARG A 78 5.82 17.82 -5.87
C ARG A 78 5.65 19.32 -6.01
N HIS A 79 6.14 19.86 -7.11
CA HIS A 79 5.93 21.25 -7.47
C HIS A 79 4.56 21.38 -8.16
N THR A 80 3.70 22.22 -7.62
CA THR A 80 2.39 22.54 -8.20
C THR A 80 2.43 23.95 -8.78
N LYS A 81 1.96 24.08 -10.01
CA LYS A 81 1.78 25.41 -10.65
C LYS A 81 0.50 26.05 -10.10
N PRO A 82 0.46 27.40 -10.01
CA PRO A 82 -0.78 28.08 -9.67
C PRO A 82 -1.86 27.75 -10.72
N ARG A 83 -3.05 27.44 -10.24
CA ARG A 83 -4.21 27.15 -11.08
C ARG A 83 -5.30 28.17 -10.78
N GLN A 84 -5.85 28.73 -11.83
CA GLN A 84 -7.12 29.45 -11.78
C GLN A 84 -8.22 28.44 -12.12
N SER A 85 -9.09 28.13 -11.18
CA SER A 85 -10.31 27.36 -11.46
C SER A 85 -11.49 28.32 -11.54
N ALA A 86 -11.94 28.61 -12.77
CA ALA A 86 -13.25 29.20 -12.99
C ALA A 86 -14.26 28.04 -12.90
N GLY A 87 -14.96 27.93 -11.78
CA GLY A 87 -16.15 27.07 -11.71
C GLY A 87 -17.22 27.65 -12.62
N ALA A 88 -17.99 26.82 -13.32
CA ALA A 88 -19.06 27.25 -14.24
C ALA A 88 -20.13 28.10 -13.55
N THR A 89 -20.19 28.16 -12.24
CA THR A 89 -21.14 28.90 -11.41
C THR A 89 -20.53 29.97 -10.51
N ASP A 90 -19.19 29.98 -10.35
CA ASP A 90 -18.53 30.97 -9.49
C ASP A 90 -18.16 32.23 -10.29
N ARG A 91 -18.74 33.36 -9.93
CA ARG A 91 -18.42 34.68 -10.50
C ARG A 91 -17.02 35.18 -10.19
N MET A 92 -16.32 34.55 -9.21
CA MET A 92 -14.93 34.86 -8.87
C MET A 92 -14.04 33.66 -9.09
N PRO A 93 -12.98 33.78 -9.92
CA PRO A 93 -12.01 32.71 -10.09
C PRO A 93 -11.24 32.50 -8.79
N LYS A 94 -11.30 31.28 -8.22
CA LYS A 94 -10.46 30.88 -7.09
C LYS A 94 -9.05 30.60 -7.60
N VAL A 95 -8.11 31.44 -7.18
CA VAL A 95 -6.69 31.25 -7.49
C VAL A 95 -6.10 30.29 -6.45
N GLN A 96 -5.77 29.09 -6.86
CA GLN A 96 -4.98 28.17 -6.07
C GLN A 96 -3.51 28.52 -6.27
N GLN A 97 -2.87 29.02 -5.22
CA GLN A 97 -1.44 29.30 -5.27
C GLN A 97 -0.66 27.99 -5.46
N GLY A 98 0.36 28.03 -6.31
CA GLY A 98 1.29 26.94 -6.48
C GLY A 98 2.25 26.87 -5.27
N GLY A 99 2.89 25.71 -5.12
CA GLY A 99 3.85 25.50 -4.02
C GLY A 99 4.55 24.18 -4.14
N ILE A 100 5.42 23.91 -3.16
CA ILE A 100 6.08 22.62 -3.00
C ILE A 100 5.27 21.82 -1.97
N LEU A 101 4.77 20.68 -2.38
CA LEU A 101 4.02 19.76 -1.52
C LEU A 101 4.85 18.51 -1.25
N ASP A 102 4.97 18.16 0.02
CA ASP A 102 5.57 16.90 0.44
C ASP A 102 4.49 15.82 0.46
N LEU A 103 4.64 14.81 -0.39
CA LEU A 103 3.67 13.74 -0.56
C LEU A 103 4.31 12.40 -0.24
N ALA A 104 3.77 11.69 0.74
CA ALA A 104 4.15 10.31 1.01
C ALA A 104 3.72 9.40 -0.15
N GLN A 105 4.69 8.77 -0.78
CA GLN A 105 4.48 7.88 -1.92
C GLN A 105 4.29 6.44 -1.45
N PRO A 106 3.41 5.65 -2.10
CA PRO A 106 3.20 4.27 -1.74
C PRO A 106 4.44 3.42 -2.03
N LEU A 107 4.77 2.54 -1.09
CA LEU A 107 5.81 1.50 -1.21
C LEU A 107 5.15 0.16 -1.51
N PRO A 108 5.70 -0.65 -2.44
CA PRO A 108 5.25 -2.03 -2.63
C PRO A 108 5.34 -2.83 -1.31
N ILE A 109 4.30 -3.62 -1.02
CA ILE A 109 4.23 -4.38 0.23
C ILE A 109 5.41 -5.35 0.43
N GLY A 110 6.00 -5.85 -0.66
CA GLY A 110 7.19 -6.71 -0.59
C GLY A 110 8.48 -5.99 -0.16
N LYS A 111 8.50 -4.65 -0.13
CA LYS A 111 9.66 -3.86 0.33
C LYS A 111 9.59 -3.50 1.81
N VAL A 112 8.55 -3.90 2.51
CA VAL A 112 8.37 -3.62 3.93
C VAL A 112 8.13 -4.93 4.69
N MET A 113 8.51 -4.94 5.96
CA MET A 113 8.30 -6.06 6.86
C MET A 113 7.69 -5.55 8.16
N LEU A 114 6.76 -6.32 8.73
CA LEU A 114 6.15 -5.98 10.01
C LEU A 114 7.17 -6.05 11.14
N VAL A 115 7.10 -5.12 12.07
CA VAL A 115 7.85 -5.14 13.33
C VAL A 115 6.89 -5.59 14.43
N CYS A 116 7.28 -6.61 15.17
CA CYS A 116 6.50 -7.09 16.30
C CYS A 116 6.53 -6.06 17.44
N THR A 117 5.39 -5.75 18.03
CA THR A 117 5.26 -4.82 19.15
C THR A 117 5.79 -5.39 20.48
N HIS A 118 5.89 -6.73 20.59
CA HIS A 118 6.35 -7.40 21.82
C HIS A 118 7.85 -7.65 21.83
N CYS A 119 8.42 -8.20 20.75
CA CYS A 119 9.85 -8.51 20.70
C CYS A 119 10.68 -7.49 19.93
N ASP A 120 10.06 -6.45 19.37
CA ASP A 120 10.65 -5.34 18.59
C ASP A 120 11.54 -5.79 17.41
N ARG A 121 11.28 -7.00 16.89
CA ARG A 121 12.02 -7.57 15.76
C ARG A 121 11.19 -7.59 14.50
N PRO A 122 11.80 -7.32 13.33
CA PRO A 122 11.13 -7.55 12.05
C PRO A 122 10.74 -9.03 11.92
N THR A 123 9.50 -9.31 11.60
CA THR A 123 8.98 -10.67 11.57
C THR A 123 8.04 -10.93 10.40
N ARG A 124 8.01 -12.19 9.98
CA ARG A 124 6.94 -12.69 9.10
C ARG A 124 5.72 -13.02 9.96
N ILE A 125 4.56 -12.80 9.38
CA ILE A 125 3.28 -13.08 10.04
C ILE A 125 2.96 -14.57 9.89
N ALA A 126 2.69 -15.22 11.00
CA ALA A 126 2.03 -16.52 11.05
C ALA A 126 0.57 -16.34 11.46
N HIS A 127 -0.22 -17.37 11.35
CA HIS A 127 -1.63 -17.35 11.72
C HIS A 127 -1.93 -18.50 12.68
N LYS A 128 -2.69 -18.19 13.73
CA LYS A 128 -3.23 -19.17 14.68
C LYS A 128 -4.73 -19.08 14.65
N VAL A 129 -5.40 -20.23 14.70
CA VAL A 129 -6.85 -20.31 14.86
C VAL A 129 -7.12 -20.44 16.34
N LEU A 130 -7.94 -19.55 16.90
CA LEU A 130 -8.40 -19.59 18.27
C LEU A 130 -9.54 -20.61 18.42
N GLU A 131 -9.87 -20.98 19.65
CA GLU A 131 -10.97 -21.92 19.97
C GLU A 131 -12.34 -21.46 19.41
N ASN A 132 -12.54 -20.15 19.30
CA ASN A 132 -13.72 -19.55 18.69
C ASN A 132 -13.72 -19.56 17.16
N GLY A 133 -12.77 -20.26 16.51
CA GLY A 133 -12.63 -20.34 15.05
C GLY A 133 -12.05 -19.08 14.38
N ARG A 134 -11.74 -18.04 15.14
CA ARG A 134 -11.14 -16.81 14.59
C ARG A 134 -9.67 -17.00 14.27
N ARG A 135 -9.28 -16.55 13.07
CA ARG A 135 -7.89 -16.56 12.62
C ARG A 135 -7.21 -15.25 13.02
N VAL A 136 -6.19 -15.33 13.86
CA VAL A 136 -5.40 -14.20 14.34
C VAL A 136 -3.99 -14.20 13.75
N ARG A 137 -3.40 -13.02 13.62
CA ARG A 137 -2.01 -12.85 13.20
C ARG A 137 -1.12 -13.03 14.41
N VAL A 138 -0.05 -13.80 14.27
CA VAL A 138 0.94 -14.00 15.35
C VAL A 138 2.35 -13.76 14.83
N CYS A 139 3.21 -13.29 15.72
CA CYS A 139 4.62 -13.15 15.44
C CYS A 139 5.28 -14.54 15.32
N ARG A 140 6.07 -14.74 14.27
CA ARG A 140 6.76 -16.02 14.08
C ARG A 140 7.92 -16.23 15.06
N HIS A 141 8.44 -15.16 15.69
CA HIS A 141 9.56 -15.25 16.64
C HIS A 141 9.11 -15.52 18.07
N CYS A 142 8.16 -14.72 18.58
CA CYS A 142 7.71 -14.84 19.97
C CYS A 142 6.36 -15.54 20.12
N GLY A 143 5.62 -15.78 19.05
CA GLY A 143 4.30 -16.43 19.11
C GLY A 143 3.15 -15.52 19.58
N GLU A 144 3.45 -14.29 19.98
CA GLU A 144 2.45 -13.32 20.46
C GLU A 144 1.52 -12.81 19.37
N GLN A 145 0.31 -12.44 19.74
CA GLN A 145 -0.67 -11.89 18.83
C GLN A 145 -0.27 -10.50 18.37
N LEU A 146 -0.40 -10.27 17.08
CA LEU A 146 -0.14 -8.97 16.46
C LEU A 146 -1.44 -8.18 16.35
N GLU A 147 -1.73 -7.44 17.39
CA GLU A 147 -2.90 -6.55 17.41
C GLU A 147 -2.55 -5.19 16.79
N VAL A 148 -3.51 -4.62 16.06
CA VAL A 148 -3.41 -3.25 15.60
C VAL A 148 -3.87 -2.36 16.74
N LYS A 149 -3.02 -1.48 17.20
CA LYS A 149 -3.47 -0.40 18.09
C LYS A 149 -4.42 0.47 17.28
N SER A 150 -5.71 0.41 17.64
CA SER A 150 -6.77 1.26 17.08
C SER A 150 -6.61 2.70 17.52
#